data_4e5d903f1a0a01de19592c87aa596b30
#
_entry.id   4e5d903f1a0a01de19592c87aa596b30
#
_cell.length_a   1.000
_cell.length_b   1.000
_cell.length_c   1.000
_cell.angle_alpha   90.00
_cell.angle_beta   90.00
_cell.angle_gamma   90.00
#
_symmetry.space_group_name_H-M   'P 1'
#
loop_
_entity.id
_entity.type
_entity.pdbx_description
1 polymer ?
#
loop_
_entity_poly.entity_id
_entity_poly.type
_entity_poly.pdbx_seq_one_letter_code
_entity_poly.pdbx_strand_id
1 'polypeptide(L)'
;MALVGRRDGRNFGWGRQLSYAGPQALRDMFGGGHYGTVKAHSDRWQAFVRWCRSEDGPGINDARQIDRQTLLDYVSHLRNQVEQGVLAIATAQNRLSSVNRTIAALRGDQYVKVPSPSKALGMWRISVRRSVPQGQDREHVKRIVDVLCEHQMPRAAAIVQLARATGMRLREAILADLP
;
A
#
# COMPACT_ATOMS: atom_id res chain seq x y z
N MET A 1 -3.39 -11.20 14.30
CA MET A 1 -4.27 -10.09 13.86
C MET A 1 -5.71 -10.59 13.84
N ALA A 2 -6.57 -10.04 14.67
CA ALA A 2 -7.98 -10.40 14.71
C ALA A 2 -8.71 -9.84 13.47
N LEU A 3 -9.66 -10.60 12.93
CA LEU A 3 -10.61 -10.06 11.95
C LEU A 3 -11.63 -9.22 12.74
N VAL A 4 -11.88 -8.02 12.23
CA VAL A 4 -12.84 -7.07 12.81
C VAL A 4 -13.97 -6.93 11.81
N GLY A 5 -15.19 -6.75 12.27
CA GLY A 5 -16.35 -6.53 11.41
C GLY A 5 -17.60 -6.41 12.23
N ARG A 6 -18.54 -5.68 11.69
CA ARG A 6 -19.88 -5.50 12.25
C ARG A 6 -20.91 -5.93 11.22
N ARG A 7 -21.87 -6.71 11.60
CA ARG A 7 -22.86 -7.24 10.66
C ARG A 7 -23.94 -6.24 10.28
N ASP A 8 -24.10 -5.18 11.07
CA ASP A 8 -25.19 -4.24 10.93
C ASP A 8 -24.79 -2.94 10.26
N GLY A 9 -25.72 -2.35 9.53
CA GLY A 9 -25.57 -1.07 8.90
C GLY A 9 -24.73 -1.05 7.61
N ARG A 10 -24.72 0.10 6.97
CA ARG A 10 -23.98 0.35 5.72
C ARG A 10 -22.46 0.18 5.96
N ASN A 11 -21.79 -0.43 4.98
CA ASN A 11 -20.38 -0.77 5.10
C ASN A 11 -20.06 -1.59 6.38
N PHE A 12 -20.95 -2.47 6.79
CA PHE A 12 -20.81 -3.27 8.01
C PHE A 12 -20.66 -2.39 9.28
N GLY A 13 -21.32 -1.24 9.31
CA GLY A 13 -21.29 -0.31 10.45
C GLY A 13 -20.09 0.62 10.54
N TRP A 14 -19.18 0.58 9.54
CA TRP A 14 -17.97 1.41 9.52
C TRP A 14 -18.16 2.82 8.95
N GLY A 15 -19.35 3.17 8.51
CA GLY A 15 -19.69 4.50 8.02
C GLY A 15 -20.40 4.51 6.68
N ARG A 16 -20.76 5.72 6.24
CA ARG A 16 -21.62 5.91 5.07
C ARG A 16 -20.90 5.74 3.72
N GLN A 17 -19.60 5.99 3.68
CA GLN A 17 -18.81 5.98 2.45
C GLN A 17 -17.76 4.87 2.48
N LEU A 18 -17.66 4.13 1.38
CA LEU A 18 -16.69 3.06 1.22
C LEU A 18 -15.24 3.55 1.36
N SER A 19 -14.95 4.78 0.89
CA SER A 19 -13.64 5.43 1.02
C SER A 19 -13.22 5.69 2.46
N TYR A 20 -14.16 5.93 3.35
CA TYR A 20 -13.93 6.14 4.78
C TYR A 20 -13.91 4.82 5.55
N ALA A 21 -14.87 3.94 5.27
CA ALA A 21 -15.07 2.71 6.00
C ALA A 21 -13.84 1.77 5.96
N GLY A 22 -13.23 1.58 4.79
CA GLY A 22 -12.05 0.73 4.64
C GLY A 22 -10.88 1.12 5.54
N PRO A 23 -10.40 2.39 5.51
CA PRO A 23 -9.36 2.86 6.42
C PRO A 23 -9.69 2.70 7.90
N GLN A 24 -10.94 2.91 8.33
CA GLN A 24 -11.33 2.70 9.72
C GLN A 24 -11.23 1.23 10.12
N ALA A 25 -11.80 0.33 9.32
CA ALA A 25 -11.70 -1.10 9.56
C ALA A 25 -10.24 -1.60 9.61
N LEU A 26 -9.37 -1.06 8.77
CA LEU A 26 -7.94 -1.37 8.80
C LEU A 26 -7.26 -0.88 10.08
N ARG A 27 -7.59 0.34 10.55
CA ARG A 27 -7.05 0.86 11.82
C ARG A 27 -7.40 -0.05 12.98
N ASP A 28 -8.66 -0.45 13.08
CA ASP A 28 -9.13 -1.32 14.15
C ASP A 28 -8.51 -2.73 14.06
N MET A 29 -8.39 -3.27 12.84
CA MET A 29 -7.76 -4.57 12.62
C MET A 29 -6.28 -4.60 12.97
N PHE A 30 -5.52 -3.55 12.64
CA PHE A 30 -4.09 -3.48 12.89
C PHE A 30 -3.74 -2.99 14.31
N GLY A 31 -4.66 -2.27 14.95
CA GLY A 31 -4.40 -1.64 16.23
C GLY A 31 -3.42 -0.46 16.14
N GLY A 32 -2.94 -0.01 17.28
CA GLY A 32 -1.96 1.07 17.37
C GLY A 32 -0.57 0.68 16.86
N GLY A 33 0.23 1.67 16.47
CA GLY A 33 1.64 1.48 16.08
C GLY A 33 1.90 1.05 14.64
N HIS A 34 0.87 0.68 13.86
CA HIS A 34 1.02 0.20 12.49
C HIS A 34 0.68 1.26 11.41
N TYR A 35 0.92 2.53 11.68
CA TYR A 35 0.51 3.67 10.84
C TYR A 35 0.94 3.54 9.37
N GLY A 36 2.19 3.16 9.11
CA GLY A 36 2.71 2.98 7.75
C GLY A 36 2.00 1.85 6.99
N THR A 37 1.69 0.74 7.66
CA THR A 37 0.96 -0.39 7.08
C THR A 37 -0.48 -0.01 6.77
N VAL A 38 -1.16 0.62 7.72
CA VAL A 38 -2.54 1.11 7.55
C VAL A 38 -2.60 2.10 6.40
N LYS A 39 -1.68 3.07 6.35
CA LYS A 39 -1.61 4.03 5.25
C LYS A 39 -1.44 3.34 3.90
N ALA A 40 -0.47 2.42 3.78
CA ALA A 40 -0.21 1.72 2.52
C ALA A 40 -1.42 0.89 2.02
N HIS A 41 -2.15 0.22 2.93
CA HIS A 41 -3.38 -0.48 2.57
C HIS A 41 -4.51 0.49 2.21
N SER A 42 -4.64 1.59 2.95
CA SER A 42 -5.65 2.62 2.70
C SER A 42 -5.47 3.29 1.34
N ASP A 43 -4.24 3.65 0.96
CA ASP A 43 -3.94 4.27 -0.33
C ASP A 43 -4.32 3.32 -1.50
N ARG A 44 -4.04 2.03 -1.36
CA ARG A 44 -4.42 1.01 -2.35
C ARG A 44 -5.93 0.73 -2.37
N TRP A 45 -6.58 0.78 -1.20
CA TRP A 45 -8.02 0.70 -1.09
C TRP A 45 -8.71 1.87 -1.79
N GLN A 46 -8.18 3.09 -1.68
CA GLN A 46 -8.72 4.25 -2.40
C GLN A 46 -8.67 4.07 -3.93
N ALA A 47 -7.67 3.35 -4.45
CA ALA A 47 -7.62 3.03 -5.87
C ALA A 47 -8.77 2.10 -6.29
N PHE A 48 -9.10 1.10 -5.48
CA PHE A 48 -10.27 0.23 -5.68
C PHE A 48 -11.59 1.02 -5.60
N VAL A 49 -11.74 1.90 -4.61
CA VAL A 49 -12.94 2.73 -4.44
C VAL A 49 -13.14 3.67 -5.63
N ARG A 50 -12.05 4.26 -6.16
CA ARG A 50 -12.14 5.09 -7.38
C ARG A 50 -12.63 4.28 -8.57
N TRP A 51 -12.11 3.08 -8.75
CA TRP A 51 -12.61 2.19 -9.82
C TRP A 51 -14.08 1.82 -9.60
N CYS A 52 -14.50 1.44 -8.38
CA CYS A 52 -15.90 1.15 -8.10
C CYS A 52 -16.85 2.28 -8.47
N ARG A 53 -16.39 3.52 -8.51
CA ARG A 53 -17.16 4.75 -8.78
C ARG A 53 -16.93 5.31 -10.18
N SER A 54 -16.02 4.75 -10.95
CA SER A 54 -15.76 5.15 -12.33
C SER A 54 -16.85 4.60 -13.27
N GLU A 55 -16.86 5.08 -14.48
CA GLU A 55 -17.76 4.60 -15.56
C GLU A 55 -17.52 3.12 -15.87
N ASP A 56 -16.28 2.65 -15.75
CA ASP A 56 -15.90 1.24 -15.94
C ASP A 56 -16.20 0.36 -14.72
N GLY A 57 -16.66 0.94 -13.63
CA GLY A 57 -16.90 0.26 -12.37
C GLY A 57 -18.37 -0.02 -12.08
N PRO A 58 -18.65 -0.83 -11.03
CA PRO A 58 -20.01 -1.29 -10.73
C PRO A 58 -20.91 -0.25 -10.03
N GLY A 59 -20.48 0.99 -9.80
CA GLY A 59 -21.25 2.01 -9.09
C GLY A 59 -21.41 1.77 -7.57
N ILE A 60 -20.60 0.89 -6.98
CA ILE A 60 -20.73 0.47 -5.57
C ILE A 60 -20.12 1.50 -4.62
N ASN A 61 -20.86 1.81 -3.54
CA ASN A 61 -20.38 2.63 -2.42
C ASN A 61 -20.73 2.02 -1.05
N ASP A 62 -21.10 0.75 -1.02
CA ASP A 62 -21.38 -0.03 0.18
C ASP A 62 -20.66 -1.38 0.11
N ALA A 63 -19.80 -1.66 1.09
CA ALA A 63 -18.99 -2.89 1.12
C ALA A 63 -19.85 -4.17 1.16
N ARG A 64 -21.11 -4.10 1.60
CA ARG A 64 -22.05 -5.24 1.61
C ARG A 64 -22.43 -5.69 0.19
N GLN A 65 -22.32 -4.80 -0.79
CA GLN A 65 -22.60 -5.08 -2.20
C GLN A 65 -21.39 -5.68 -2.94
N ILE A 66 -20.22 -5.65 -2.31
CA ILE A 66 -19.00 -6.22 -2.90
C ILE A 66 -19.05 -7.74 -2.74
N ASP A 67 -19.14 -8.41 -3.84
CA ASP A 67 -19.11 -9.88 -3.94
C ASP A 67 -17.82 -10.37 -4.63
N ARG A 68 -17.77 -11.67 -4.87
CA ARG A 68 -16.63 -12.28 -5.56
C ARG A 68 -16.55 -11.82 -7.02
N GLN A 69 -17.68 -11.60 -7.68
CA GLN A 69 -17.70 -11.14 -9.08
C GLN A 69 -17.12 -9.75 -9.21
N THR A 70 -17.51 -8.82 -8.34
CA THR A 70 -16.90 -7.47 -8.23
C THR A 70 -15.38 -7.52 -8.14
N LEU A 71 -14.85 -8.46 -7.34
CA LEU A 71 -13.40 -8.60 -7.21
C LEU A 71 -12.76 -9.20 -8.48
N LEU A 72 -13.42 -10.09 -9.19
CA LEU A 72 -12.94 -10.63 -10.46
C LEU A 72 -12.96 -9.57 -11.57
N ASP A 73 -13.96 -8.71 -11.60
CA ASP A 73 -14.03 -7.58 -12.53
C ASP A 73 -12.89 -6.60 -12.27
N TYR A 74 -12.58 -6.34 -10.99
CA TYR A 74 -11.41 -5.53 -10.64
C TYR A 74 -10.09 -6.21 -11.02
N VAL A 75 -9.97 -7.53 -10.92
CA VAL A 75 -8.81 -8.27 -11.42
C VAL A 75 -8.63 -8.04 -12.92
N SER A 76 -9.72 -8.14 -13.69
CA SER A 76 -9.71 -7.90 -15.14
C SER A 76 -9.29 -6.47 -15.47
N HIS A 77 -9.82 -5.48 -14.76
CA HIS A 77 -9.42 -4.09 -14.89
C HIS A 77 -7.92 -3.89 -14.62
N LEU A 78 -7.39 -4.45 -13.54
CA LEU A 78 -5.95 -4.34 -13.22
C LEU A 78 -5.08 -5.07 -14.24
N ARG A 79 -5.54 -6.22 -14.76
CA ARG A 79 -4.83 -6.96 -15.81
C ARG A 79 -4.70 -6.11 -17.07
N ASN A 80 -5.78 -5.51 -17.53
CA ASN A 80 -5.78 -4.62 -18.70
C ASN A 80 -4.80 -3.45 -18.50
N GLN A 81 -4.75 -2.84 -17.32
CA GLN A 81 -3.80 -1.77 -17.02
C GLN A 81 -2.34 -2.24 -17.06
N VAL A 82 -2.07 -3.47 -16.63
CA VAL A 82 -0.72 -4.05 -16.71
C VAL A 82 -0.34 -4.36 -18.16
N GLU A 83 -1.24 -4.95 -18.94
CA GLU A 83 -1.03 -5.27 -20.35
C GLU A 83 -0.79 -4.02 -21.20
N GLN A 84 -1.45 -2.92 -20.86
CA GLN A 84 -1.25 -1.61 -21.47
C GLN A 84 0.02 -0.87 -20.97
N GLY A 85 0.76 -1.45 -20.03
CA GLY A 85 1.96 -0.82 -19.47
C GLY A 85 1.69 0.35 -18.52
N VAL A 86 0.43 0.65 -18.20
CA VAL A 86 0.02 1.75 -17.29
C VAL A 86 0.33 1.40 -15.84
N LEU A 87 0.30 0.11 -15.49
CA LEU A 87 0.47 -0.36 -14.12
C LEU A 87 1.53 -1.47 -14.04
N ALA A 88 2.45 -1.37 -13.10
CA ALA A 88 3.39 -2.45 -12.84
C ALA A 88 2.70 -3.66 -12.19
N ILE A 89 3.10 -4.89 -12.56
CA ILE A 89 2.59 -6.16 -12.02
C ILE A 89 2.61 -6.17 -10.47
N ALA A 90 3.72 -5.72 -9.88
CA ALA A 90 3.86 -5.65 -8.42
C ALA A 90 2.82 -4.73 -7.77
N THR A 91 2.49 -3.61 -8.43
CA THR A 91 1.47 -2.66 -7.96
C THR A 91 0.08 -3.28 -8.04
N ALA A 92 -0.26 -3.97 -9.14
CA ALA A 92 -1.53 -4.68 -9.29
C ALA A 92 -1.70 -5.75 -8.20
N GLN A 93 -0.68 -6.58 -7.98
CA GLN A 93 -0.69 -7.60 -6.92
C GLN A 93 -0.86 -6.99 -5.53
N ASN A 94 -0.16 -5.89 -5.23
CA ASN A 94 -0.28 -5.20 -3.96
C ASN A 94 -1.66 -4.56 -3.76
N ARG A 95 -2.30 -4.04 -4.83
CA ARG A 95 -3.68 -3.53 -4.79
C ARG A 95 -4.65 -4.66 -4.44
N LEU A 96 -4.61 -5.80 -5.12
CA LEU A 96 -5.48 -6.95 -4.83
C LEU A 96 -5.29 -7.49 -3.42
N SER A 97 -4.04 -7.63 -2.97
CA SER A 97 -3.75 -8.06 -1.59
C SER A 97 -4.35 -7.11 -0.56
N SER A 98 -4.27 -5.78 -0.81
CA SER A 98 -4.84 -4.78 0.08
C SER A 98 -6.37 -4.80 0.05
N VAL A 99 -6.99 -4.98 -1.11
CA VAL A 99 -8.45 -5.12 -1.23
C VAL A 99 -8.94 -6.32 -0.45
N ASN A 100 -8.36 -7.52 -0.65
CA ASN A 100 -8.70 -8.70 0.13
C ASN A 100 -8.60 -8.45 1.65
N ARG A 101 -7.52 -7.80 2.08
CA ARG A 101 -7.29 -7.48 3.49
C ARG A 101 -8.35 -6.50 4.03
N THR A 102 -8.67 -5.48 3.26
CA THR A 102 -9.64 -4.45 3.67
C THR A 102 -11.06 -5.02 3.71
N ILE A 103 -11.44 -5.84 2.73
CA ILE A 103 -12.73 -6.53 2.72
C ILE A 103 -12.86 -7.44 3.94
N ALA A 104 -11.82 -8.22 4.27
CA ALA A 104 -11.82 -9.06 5.46
C ALA A 104 -11.96 -8.25 6.76
N ALA A 105 -11.31 -7.09 6.86
CA ALA A 105 -11.46 -6.19 8.00
C ALA A 105 -12.88 -5.61 8.12
N LEU A 106 -13.47 -5.18 6.99
CA LEU A 106 -14.84 -4.65 6.94
C LEU A 106 -15.87 -5.69 7.34
N ARG A 107 -15.76 -6.90 6.81
CA ARG A 107 -16.73 -7.99 6.99
C ARG A 107 -16.54 -8.77 8.28
N GLY A 108 -15.34 -8.85 8.81
CA GLY A 108 -14.95 -9.75 9.90
C GLY A 108 -14.82 -11.22 9.45
N ASP A 109 -14.80 -11.50 8.15
CA ASP A 109 -14.65 -12.83 7.57
C ASP A 109 -13.74 -12.81 6.33
N GLN A 110 -13.49 -13.98 5.73
CA GLN A 110 -12.70 -14.15 4.51
C GLN A 110 -13.47 -14.82 3.37
N TYR A 111 -14.78 -14.78 3.37
CA TYR A 111 -15.60 -15.43 2.34
C TYR A 111 -15.50 -14.71 0.99
N VAL A 112 -15.47 -13.39 1.01
CA VAL A 112 -15.35 -12.57 -0.20
C VAL A 112 -13.88 -12.21 -0.40
N LYS A 113 -13.21 -12.96 -1.27
CA LYS A 113 -11.81 -12.71 -1.64
C LYS A 113 -11.51 -13.31 -3.01
N VAL A 114 -10.51 -12.77 -3.68
CA VAL A 114 -9.85 -13.46 -4.80
C VAL A 114 -8.70 -14.32 -4.26
N PRO A 115 -8.32 -15.40 -4.98
CA PRO A 115 -7.17 -16.22 -4.60
C PRO A 115 -5.89 -15.38 -4.58
N SER A 116 -4.73 -16.03 -4.40
CA SER A 116 -3.44 -15.34 -4.46
C SER A 116 -3.40 -14.34 -5.62
N PRO A 117 -3.00 -13.08 -5.39
CA PRO A 117 -2.98 -12.04 -6.43
C PRO A 117 -2.23 -12.47 -7.70
N SER A 118 -1.15 -13.21 -7.58
CA SER A 118 -0.40 -13.74 -8.74
C SER A 118 -1.24 -14.74 -9.56
N LYS A 119 -1.98 -15.63 -8.88
CA LYS A 119 -2.88 -16.59 -9.56
C LYS A 119 -4.08 -15.88 -10.17
N ALA A 120 -4.66 -14.91 -9.47
CA ALA A 120 -5.81 -14.16 -9.96
C ALA A 120 -5.48 -13.36 -11.23
N LEU A 121 -4.33 -12.67 -11.25
CA LEU A 121 -3.86 -11.92 -12.41
C LEU A 121 -3.31 -12.82 -13.53
N GLY A 122 -2.88 -14.05 -13.22
CA GLY A 122 -2.13 -14.88 -14.15
C GLY A 122 -0.73 -14.35 -14.45
N MET A 123 -0.20 -13.46 -13.60
CA MET A 123 1.05 -12.76 -13.79
C MET A 123 1.93 -12.84 -12.56
N TRP A 124 3.24 -13.05 -12.76
CA TRP A 124 4.22 -13.13 -11.67
C TRP A 124 5.23 -12.01 -11.76
N ARG A 125 5.46 -11.34 -10.63
CA ARG A 125 6.53 -10.34 -10.53
C ARG A 125 7.88 -11.03 -10.44
N ILE A 126 8.89 -10.45 -11.07
CA ILE A 126 10.28 -10.83 -10.85
C ILE A 126 10.69 -10.23 -9.50
N SER A 127 10.97 -11.08 -8.50
CA SER A 127 11.38 -10.65 -7.15
C SER A 127 12.88 -10.39 -7.05
N VAL A 128 13.65 -10.97 -7.97
CA VAL A 128 15.11 -10.83 -7.99
C VAL A 128 15.50 -9.67 -8.90
N ARG A 129 16.28 -8.74 -8.36
CA ARG A 129 16.84 -7.65 -9.15
C ARG A 129 17.89 -8.21 -10.11
N ARG A 130 17.71 -8.01 -11.41
CA ARG A 130 18.65 -8.47 -12.45
C ARG A 130 19.72 -7.45 -12.81
N SER A 131 19.56 -6.20 -12.39
CA SER A 131 20.52 -5.12 -12.60
C SER A 131 21.20 -4.75 -11.29
N VAL A 132 22.50 -4.47 -11.35
CA VAL A 132 23.21 -3.91 -10.21
C VAL A 132 22.60 -2.56 -9.87
N PRO A 133 22.26 -2.26 -8.60
CA PRO A 133 21.79 -0.93 -8.21
C PRO A 133 22.89 0.08 -8.55
N GLN A 134 22.54 1.09 -9.32
CA GLN A 134 23.43 2.24 -9.44
C GLN A 134 23.41 2.94 -8.09
N GLY A 135 24.59 2.93 -7.40
CA GLY A 135 24.77 3.71 -6.18
C GLY A 135 24.62 5.19 -6.49
N GLN A 136 24.25 5.97 -5.50
CA GLN A 136 24.32 7.42 -5.66
C GLN A 136 25.77 7.87 -5.80
N ASP A 137 26.02 8.80 -6.72
CA ASP A 137 27.31 9.40 -6.92
C ASP A 137 27.86 9.99 -5.62
N ARG A 138 29.11 9.66 -5.29
CA ARG A 138 29.78 10.11 -4.07
C ARG A 138 29.85 11.64 -3.99
N GLU A 139 30.16 12.29 -5.11
CA GLU A 139 30.24 13.75 -5.20
C GLU A 139 28.88 14.42 -5.01
N HIS A 140 27.81 13.79 -5.51
CA HIS A 140 26.45 14.26 -5.27
C HIS A 140 26.07 14.20 -3.79
N VAL A 141 26.38 13.10 -3.10
CA VAL A 141 26.12 12.97 -1.66
C VAL A 141 26.92 14.00 -0.86
N LYS A 142 28.19 14.22 -1.23
CA LYS A 142 29.02 15.23 -0.57
C LYS A 142 28.42 16.62 -0.70
N ARG A 143 28.03 17.02 -1.90
CA ARG A 143 27.36 18.32 -2.13
C ARG A 143 26.10 18.49 -1.29
N ILE A 144 25.28 17.43 -1.14
CA ILE A 144 24.09 17.47 -0.29
C ILE A 144 24.49 17.72 1.18
N VAL A 145 25.54 17.05 1.67
CA VAL A 145 26.04 17.23 3.04
C VAL A 145 26.55 18.65 3.24
N ASP A 146 27.31 19.17 2.29
CA ASP A 146 27.85 20.54 2.35
C ASP A 146 26.70 21.57 2.40
N VAL A 147 25.70 21.46 1.51
CA VAL A 147 24.51 22.32 1.50
C VAL A 147 23.74 22.23 2.84
N LEU A 148 23.57 21.04 3.40
CA LEU A 148 22.91 20.87 4.69
C LEU A 148 23.68 21.56 5.83
N CYS A 149 25.01 21.51 5.81
CA CYS A 149 25.85 22.21 6.76
C CYS A 149 25.76 23.74 6.62
N GLU A 150 25.79 24.27 5.39
CA GLU A 150 25.62 25.70 5.09
C GLU A 150 24.27 26.21 5.59
N HIS A 151 23.21 25.40 5.46
CA HIS A 151 21.87 25.71 5.98
C HIS A 151 21.70 25.45 7.48
N GLN A 152 22.78 25.25 8.23
CA GLN A 152 22.78 25.00 9.68
C GLN A 152 21.95 23.77 10.09
N MET A 153 21.97 22.70 9.26
CA MET A 153 21.28 21.43 9.51
C MET A 153 22.28 20.27 9.77
N PRO A 154 23.20 20.39 10.76
CA PRO A 154 24.28 19.42 10.95
C PRO A 154 23.75 18.01 11.29
N ARG A 155 22.62 17.92 12.00
CA ARG A 155 21.98 16.63 12.31
C ARG A 155 21.51 15.92 11.04
N ALA A 156 20.92 16.64 10.09
CA ALA A 156 20.50 16.07 8.82
C ALA A 156 21.70 15.62 7.99
N ALA A 157 22.78 16.40 7.97
CA ALA A 157 24.04 16.04 7.33
C ALA A 157 24.63 14.74 7.92
N ALA A 158 24.69 14.64 9.25
CA ALA A 158 25.18 13.44 9.94
C ALA A 158 24.33 12.20 9.63
N ILE A 159 22.99 12.32 9.56
CA ILE A 159 22.08 11.22 9.19
C ILE A 159 22.36 10.73 7.76
N VAL A 160 22.58 11.65 6.80
CA VAL A 160 22.92 11.29 5.41
C VAL A 160 24.26 10.55 5.36
N GLN A 161 25.28 11.04 6.08
CA GLN A 161 26.59 10.41 6.17
C GLN A 161 26.50 9.01 6.80
N LEU A 162 25.76 8.88 7.92
CA LEU A 162 25.55 7.61 8.61
C LEU A 162 24.86 6.58 7.69
N ALA A 163 23.76 6.97 7.06
CA ALA A 163 23.03 6.11 6.13
C ALA A 163 23.94 5.64 4.98
N ARG A 164 24.78 6.54 4.45
CA ARG A 164 25.74 6.22 3.39
C ARG A 164 26.85 5.28 3.84
N ALA A 165 27.43 5.51 5.02
CA ALA A 165 28.56 4.74 5.52
C ALA A 165 28.15 3.31 5.92
N THR A 166 26.94 3.14 6.46
CA THR A 166 26.46 1.87 7.02
C THR A 166 25.53 1.09 6.11
N GLY A 167 25.02 1.70 5.03
CA GLY A 167 23.98 1.10 4.17
C GLY A 167 22.59 1.07 4.83
N MET A 168 22.39 1.75 5.94
CA MET A 168 21.10 1.88 6.61
C MET A 168 20.09 2.60 5.71
N ARG A 169 18.80 2.23 5.85
CA ARG A 169 17.73 3.05 5.30
C ARG A 169 17.67 4.38 6.05
N LEU A 170 17.23 5.45 5.38
CA LEU A 170 17.17 6.79 5.97
C LEU A 170 16.42 6.79 7.32
N ARG A 171 15.30 6.08 7.43
CA ARG A 171 14.56 5.96 8.69
C ARG A 171 15.34 5.26 9.79
N GLU A 172 16.12 4.27 9.44
CA GLU A 172 16.99 3.54 10.39
C GLU A 172 18.09 4.47 10.90
N ALA A 173 18.70 5.26 10.01
CA ALA A 173 19.72 6.25 10.38
C ALA A 173 19.15 7.41 11.22
N ILE A 174 17.88 7.82 11.00
CA ILE A 174 17.22 8.84 11.84
C ILE A 174 16.98 8.32 13.26
N LEU A 175 16.66 7.03 13.40
CA LEU A 175 16.32 6.38 14.67
C LEU A 175 17.53 5.72 15.34
N ALA A 176 18.71 5.78 14.70
CA ALA A 176 19.93 5.24 15.29
C ALA A 176 20.27 6.03 16.55
N ASP A 177 20.29 5.32 17.68
CA ASP A 177 20.81 5.84 18.94
C ASP A 177 22.32 5.56 18.94
N LEU A 178 23.10 6.61 18.83
CA LEU A 178 24.55 6.49 18.90
C LEU A 178 24.94 6.65 20.38
N PRO A 179 25.69 5.70 20.94
CA PRO A 179 26.17 5.79 22.31
C PRO A 179 27.06 7.02 22.54
#